data_41b95f839b41d3e463f54b880fbc1f82
#
_entry.id   41b95f839b41d3e463f54b880fbc1f82
#
_cell.length_a   1.000
_cell.length_b   1.000
_cell.length_c   1.000
_cell.angle_alpha   90.00
_cell.angle_beta   90.00
_cell.angle_gamma   90.00
#
_symmetry.space_group_name_H-M   'P 1'
#
loop_
_entity.id
_entity.type
_entity.pdbx_description
1 polymer ?
#
loop_
_entity_poly.entity_id
_entity_poly.type
_entity_poly.pdbx_seq_one_letter_code
_entity_poly.pdbx_strand_id
1 'polypeptide(L)'
;MTRILVSKAVSRTARREKITDEILSTTAKEAEHGTIRADLGDETLKVDIARQGRGKSHGYRAILGIRPGHRAYFAFLWPKNEFENINDDYLGGLKALIQAVLNLDDKTLQAAIDADELREIVERGADANRQAEEGQHGGLQDED
;
A
#
# COMPACT_ATOMS: atom_id res chain seq x y z
N MET A 1 -11.99 9.26 -4.21
CA MET A 1 -10.54 9.08 -4.14
C MET A 1 -10.22 7.91 -3.23
N THR A 2 -9.30 7.07 -3.65
CA THR A 2 -9.00 5.84 -2.92
C THR A 2 -8.02 6.10 -1.78
N ARG A 3 -8.38 5.69 -0.58
CA ARG A 3 -7.48 5.77 0.57
C ARG A 3 -6.49 4.61 0.50
N ILE A 4 -5.22 4.88 0.77
CA ILE A 4 -4.17 3.87 0.66
C ILE A 4 -3.65 3.52 2.04
N LEU A 5 -3.78 2.24 2.38
CA LEU A 5 -3.46 1.73 3.70
C LEU A 5 -2.36 0.69 3.59
N VAL A 6 -1.52 0.59 4.62
CA VAL A 6 -0.34 -0.28 4.60
C VAL A 6 -0.27 -1.05 5.90
N SER A 7 -0.10 -2.37 5.82
CA SER A 7 0.05 -3.20 7.02
C SER A 7 1.38 -2.91 7.71
N LYS A 8 1.49 -3.29 8.97
CA LYS A 8 2.74 -3.15 9.71
C LYS A 8 3.87 -3.93 9.03
N ALA A 9 3.57 -5.15 8.59
CA ALA A 9 4.58 -5.98 7.96
C ALA A 9 5.09 -5.34 6.67
N VAL A 10 4.18 -4.79 5.86
CA VAL A 10 4.58 -4.11 4.64
C VAL A 10 5.39 -2.86 4.95
N SER A 11 4.99 -2.09 5.98
CA SER A 11 5.74 -0.90 6.37
C SER A 11 7.18 -1.25 6.76
N ARG A 12 7.37 -2.35 7.49
CA ARG A 12 8.70 -2.79 7.88
C ARG A 12 9.53 -3.18 6.67
N THR A 13 8.96 -3.98 5.78
CA THR A 13 9.67 -4.42 4.57
C THR A 13 10.00 -3.23 3.69
N ALA A 14 9.05 -2.33 3.50
CA ALA A 14 9.25 -1.15 2.66
C ALA A 14 10.38 -0.28 3.21
N ARG A 15 10.44 -0.10 4.53
CA ARG A 15 11.51 0.69 5.13
C ARG A 15 12.87 0.01 4.91
N ARG A 16 12.93 -1.29 5.13
CA ARG A 16 14.19 -2.04 4.94
C ARG A 16 14.64 -1.99 3.49
N GLU A 17 13.71 -2.10 2.56
CA GLU A 17 14.03 -2.14 1.13
C GLU A 17 14.01 -0.76 0.48
N LYS A 18 13.78 0.28 1.26
CA LYS A 18 13.75 1.68 0.78
C LYS A 18 12.69 1.92 -0.29
N ILE A 19 11.56 1.27 -0.13
CA ILE A 19 10.39 1.53 -0.98
C ILE A 19 9.61 2.66 -0.33
N THR A 20 9.50 3.78 -1.04
CA THR A 20 8.90 4.98 -0.47
C THR A 20 7.38 4.93 -0.53
N ASP A 21 6.73 5.78 0.25
CA ASP A 21 5.28 5.94 0.19
C ASP A 21 4.83 6.37 -1.20
N GLU A 22 5.65 7.16 -1.88
CA GLU A 22 5.33 7.58 -3.24
C GLU A 22 5.27 6.39 -4.18
N ILE A 23 6.22 5.47 -4.07
CA ILE A 23 6.23 4.26 -4.89
C ILE A 23 4.98 3.42 -4.60
N LEU A 24 4.64 3.24 -3.33
CA LEU A 24 3.46 2.47 -2.96
C LEU A 24 2.19 3.15 -3.47
N SER A 25 2.10 4.46 -3.34
CA SER A 25 0.94 5.21 -3.83
C SER A 25 0.78 5.07 -5.34
N THR A 26 1.88 5.22 -6.08
CA THR A 26 1.84 5.08 -7.54
C THR A 26 1.42 3.66 -7.92
N THR A 27 1.96 2.67 -7.22
CA THR A 27 1.61 1.26 -7.48
C THR A 27 0.12 1.02 -7.28
N ALA A 28 -0.45 1.54 -6.21
CA ALA A 28 -1.87 1.37 -5.93
C ALA A 28 -2.73 2.03 -7.01
N LYS A 29 -2.34 3.23 -7.44
CA LYS A 29 -3.08 3.93 -8.48
C LYS A 29 -3.02 3.20 -9.81
N GLU A 30 -1.86 2.69 -10.17
CA GLU A 30 -1.71 1.93 -11.40
C GLU A 30 -2.53 0.65 -11.34
N ALA A 31 -2.54 -0.02 -10.19
CA ALA A 31 -3.31 -1.24 -10.03
C ALA A 31 -4.80 -0.96 -10.13
N GLU A 32 -5.24 0.16 -9.60
CA GLU A 32 -6.65 0.56 -9.67
C GLU A 32 -7.09 0.75 -11.13
N HIS A 33 -6.16 1.12 -11.99
CA HIS A 33 -6.42 1.32 -13.41
C HIS A 33 -6.05 0.10 -14.26
N GLY A 34 -5.77 -1.04 -13.64
CA GLY A 34 -5.59 -2.29 -14.37
C GLY A 34 -4.16 -2.77 -14.54
N THR A 35 -3.16 -2.05 -14.05
CA THR A 35 -1.77 -2.49 -14.13
C THR A 35 -1.50 -3.47 -13.00
N ILE A 36 -1.76 -4.74 -13.26
CA ILE A 36 -1.61 -5.79 -12.26
C ILE A 36 -0.89 -6.99 -12.85
N ARG A 37 -0.34 -7.83 -11.97
CA ARG A 37 0.28 -9.08 -12.37
C ARG A 37 -0.77 -10.18 -12.47
N ALA A 38 -1.68 -10.24 -11.51
CA ALA A 38 -2.73 -11.23 -11.48
C ALA A 38 -3.86 -10.78 -10.57
N ASP A 39 -5.07 -11.12 -10.96
CA ASP A 39 -6.25 -10.95 -10.11
C ASP A 39 -6.47 -12.27 -9.40
N LEU A 40 -6.36 -12.25 -8.08
CA LEU A 40 -6.43 -13.47 -7.28
C LEU A 40 -7.83 -13.73 -6.71
N GLY A 41 -8.80 -12.89 -7.05
CA GLY A 41 -10.16 -13.01 -6.53
C GLY A 41 -10.30 -12.30 -5.19
N ASP A 42 -11.54 -12.09 -4.77
CA ASP A 42 -11.85 -11.45 -3.47
C ASP A 42 -11.21 -10.09 -3.32
N GLU A 43 -11.21 -9.30 -4.39
CA GLU A 43 -10.64 -7.95 -4.42
C GLU A 43 -9.14 -7.95 -4.12
N THR A 44 -8.48 -9.08 -4.36
CA THR A 44 -7.05 -9.26 -4.05
C THR A 44 -6.26 -9.34 -5.35
N LEU A 45 -5.23 -8.49 -5.44
CA LEU A 45 -4.40 -8.40 -6.63
C LEU A 45 -2.95 -8.66 -6.30
N LYS A 46 -2.23 -9.23 -7.25
CA LYS A 46 -0.77 -9.35 -7.16
C LYS A 46 -0.18 -8.34 -8.12
N VAL A 47 0.75 -7.55 -7.64
CA VAL A 47 1.37 -6.49 -8.44
C VAL A 47 2.89 -6.57 -8.34
N ASP A 48 3.55 -6.02 -9.35
CA ASP A 48 5.01 -5.91 -9.38
C ASP A 48 5.41 -4.49 -9.02
N ILE A 49 6.50 -4.37 -8.27
CA ILE A 49 7.10 -3.07 -7.97
C ILE A 49 8.54 -3.13 -8.45
N ALA A 50 8.91 -2.24 -9.35
CA ALA A 50 10.26 -2.20 -9.89
C ALA A 50 11.24 -1.77 -8.82
N ARG A 51 12.41 -2.43 -8.79
CA ARG A 51 13.49 -1.97 -7.96
C ARG A 51 14.15 -0.81 -8.67
N GLN A 52 14.32 0.28 -7.96
CA GLN A 52 14.83 1.48 -8.57
C GLN A 52 16.17 1.21 -9.25
N GLY A 53 16.27 1.56 -10.52
CA GLY A 53 17.49 1.38 -11.29
C GLY A 53 17.73 -0.01 -11.81
N ARG A 54 16.84 -0.97 -11.52
CA ARG A 54 17.08 -2.36 -11.91
C ARG A 54 15.96 -3.02 -12.69
N GLY A 55 14.86 -2.32 -12.87
CA GLY A 55 13.73 -2.87 -13.59
C GLY A 55 12.97 -3.89 -12.77
N LYS A 56 11.90 -4.41 -13.37
CA LYS A 56 10.97 -5.26 -12.63
C LYS A 56 11.48 -6.66 -12.33
N SER A 57 12.46 -7.14 -13.10
CA SER A 57 12.99 -8.48 -12.86
C SER A 57 13.75 -8.58 -11.55
N HIS A 58 14.22 -7.45 -11.03
CA HIS A 58 14.97 -7.42 -9.77
C HIS A 58 14.17 -6.71 -8.69
N GLY A 59 12.86 -6.62 -8.86
CA GLY A 59 12.03 -5.84 -7.96
C GLY A 59 11.33 -6.66 -6.92
N TYR A 60 10.12 -6.21 -6.62
CA TYR A 60 9.32 -6.76 -5.53
C TYR A 60 7.95 -7.15 -6.03
N ARG A 61 7.27 -7.98 -5.26
CA ARG A 61 5.87 -8.28 -5.48
C ARG A 61 5.09 -7.93 -4.24
N ALA A 62 3.83 -7.55 -4.45
CA ALA A 62 2.96 -7.21 -3.34
C ALA A 62 1.60 -7.84 -3.54
N ILE A 63 0.95 -8.16 -2.43
CA ILE A 63 -0.45 -8.54 -2.41
C ILE A 63 -1.22 -7.34 -1.89
N LEU A 64 -2.20 -6.91 -2.65
CA LEU A 64 -2.89 -5.66 -2.46
C LEU A 64 -4.38 -5.88 -2.62
N GLY A 65 -5.16 -5.43 -1.67
CA GLY A 65 -6.61 -5.43 -1.83
C GLY A 65 -7.05 -4.07 -2.34
N ILE A 66 -7.95 -4.04 -3.31
CA ILE A 66 -8.46 -2.78 -3.82
C ILE A 66 -9.96 -2.81 -3.99
N ARG A 67 -10.60 -1.81 -3.43
CA ARG A 67 -12.00 -1.46 -3.72
C ARG A 67 -11.92 -0.08 -4.35
N PRO A 68 -12.01 0.00 -5.69
CA PRO A 68 -11.74 1.25 -6.39
C PRO A 68 -12.60 2.41 -5.90
N GLY A 69 -11.97 3.56 -5.78
CA GLY A 69 -12.67 4.75 -5.28
C GLY A 69 -12.90 4.75 -3.79
N HIS A 70 -12.47 3.70 -3.10
CA HIS A 70 -12.74 3.54 -1.68
C HIS A 70 -11.46 3.30 -0.89
N ARG A 71 -10.88 2.09 -0.98
CA ARG A 71 -9.67 1.75 -0.22
C ARG A 71 -8.77 0.82 -1.01
N ALA A 72 -7.45 0.99 -0.82
CA ALA A 72 -6.43 0.06 -1.25
C ALA A 72 -5.62 -0.32 -0.02
N TYR A 73 -5.31 -1.59 0.14
CA TYR A 73 -4.60 -2.07 1.33
C TYR A 73 -3.47 -3.00 0.93
N PHE A 74 -2.23 -2.59 1.22
CA PHE A 74 -1.05 -3.42 0.98
C PHE A 74 -0.93 -4.41 2.14
N ALA A 75 -1.16 -5.68 1.86
CA ALA A 75 -1.17 -6.72 2.88
C ALA A 75 0.17 -7.44 3.01
N PHE A 76 0.89 -7.60 1.92
CA PHE A 76 2.16 -8.33 1.94
C PHE A 76 3.08 -7.82 0.84
N LEU A 77 4.38 -7.87 1.08
CA LEU A 77 5.40 -7.34 0.17
C LEU A 77 6.67 -8.16 0.33
N TRP A 78 7.24 -8.63 -0.78
CA TRP A 78 8.46 -9.43 -0.72
C TRP A 78 9.33 -9.19 -1.96
N PRO A 79 10.68 -9.35 -1.80
CA PRO A 79 11.56 -9.34 -2.96
C PRO A 79 11.31 -10.56 -3.84
N LYS A 80 11.31 -10.36 -5.14
CA LYS A 80 11.03 -11.45 -6.08
C LYS A 80 11.98 -12.61 -5.93
N ASN A 81 13.23 -12.36 -5.51
CA ASN A 81 14.22 -13.42 -5.42
C ASN A 81 14.09 -14.29 -4.18
N GLU A 82 13.18 -13.97 -3.26
CA GLU A 82 13.00 -14.80 -2.07
C GLU A 82 12.11 -16.00 -2.35
N PHE A 83 11.04 -15.80 -3.09
CA PHE A 83 10.18 -16.89 -3.53
C PHE A 83 9.29 -16.37 -4.63
N GLU A 84 8.80 -17.29 -5.44
CA GLU A 84 8.03 -16.89 -6.61
C GLU A 84 6.57 -16.63 -6.30
N ASN A 85 5.99 -17.51 -5.51
CA ASN A 85 4.57 -17.43 -5.21
C ASN A 85 4.32 -17.70 -3.74
N ILE A 86 3.19 -17.19 -3.25
CA ILE A 86 2.74 -17.44 -1.90
C ILE A 86 1.92 -18.71 -1.92
N ASN A 87 2.05 -19.58 -0.90
CA ASN A 87 1.25 -20.79 -0.87
C ASN A 87 -0.22 -20.44 -0.59
N ASP A 88 -1.10 -21.38 -0.94
CA ASP A 88 -2.55 -21.13 -0.91
C ASP A 88 -3.09 -20.83 0.48
N ASP A 89 -2.56 -21.50 1.50
CA ASP A 89 -3.04 -21.26 2.86
C ASP A 89 -2.71 -19.84 3.32
N TYR A 90 -1.49 -19.40 3.05
CA TYR A 90 -1.09 -18.06 3.44
C TYR A 90 -1.90 -17.02 2.67
N LEU A 91 -2.08 -17.26 1.37
CA LEU A 91 -2.88 -16.36 0.55
C LEU A 91 -4.32 -16.27 1.07
N GLY A 92 -4.88 -17.40 1.50
CA GLY A 92 -6.23 -17.38 2.08
C GLY A 92 -6.31 -16.50 3.30
N GLY A 93 -5.28 -16.54 4.15
CA GLY A 93 -5.22 -15.67 5.32
C GLY A 93 -5.12 -14.19 4.93
N LEU A 94 -4.31 -13.89 3.91
CA LEU A 94 -4.20 -12.53 3.42
C LEU A 94 -5.51 -12.02 2.84
N LYS A 95 -6.23 -12.86 2.10
CA LYS A 95 -7.53 -12.47 1.53
C LYS A 95 -8.52 -12.16 2.64
N ALA A 96 -8.53 -12.96 3.71
CA ALA A 96 -9.42 -12.70 4.83
C ALA A 96 -9.09 -11.36 5.49
N LEU A 97 -7.81 -11.08 5.68
CA LEU A 97 -7.37 -9.82 6.27
C LEU A 97 -7.75 -8.64 5.36
N ILE A 98 -7.55 -8.79 4.06
CA ILE A 98 -7.91 -7.75 3.09
C ILE A 98 -9.40 -7.44 3.19
N GLN A 99 -10.24 -8.47 3.19
CA GLN A 99 -11.68 -8.25 3.28
C GLN A 99 -12.04 -7.55 4.59
N ALA A 100 -11.40 -7.93 5.68
CA ALA A 100 -11.66 -7.30 6.96
C ALA A 100 -11.34 -5.80 6.90
N VAL A 101 -10.18 -5.44 6.32
CA VAL A 101 -9.75 -4.05 6.27
C VAL A 101 -10.62 -3.25 5.29
N LEU A 102 -10.96 -3.83 4.15
CA LEU A 102 -11.80 -3.13 3.17
C LEU A 102 -13.20 -2.88 3.69
N ASN A 103 -13.66 -3.70 4.63
CA ASN A 103 -15.02 -3.59 5.17
C ASN A 103 -15.11 -2.87 6.52
N LEU A 104 -14.00 -2.44 7.10
CA LEU A 104 -14.06 -1.70 8.36
C LEU A 104 -14.87 -0.41 8.17
N ASP A 105 -15.68 -0.05 9.16
CA ASP A 105 -16.29 1.27 9.10
C ASP A 105 -15.21 2.33 9.35
N ASP A 106 -15.49 3.56 8.99
CA ASP A 106 -14.49 4.62 9.05
C ASP A 106 -13.99 4.86 10.46
N LYS A 107 -14.84 4.73 11.45
CA LYS A 107 -14.45 4.95 12.83
C LYS A 107 -13.46 3.88 13.31
N THR A 108 -13.76 2.63 13.00
CA THR A 108 -12.88 1.52 13.38
C THR A 108 -11.56 1.59 12.62
N LEU A 109 -11.60 1.96 11.34
CA LEU A 109 -10.39 2.14 10.55
C LEU A 109 -9.52 3.24 11.17
N GLN A 110 -10.11 4.36 11.54
CA GLN A 110 -9.35 5.46 12.13
C GLN A 110 -8.73 5.05 13.46
N ALA A 111 -9.46 4.26 14.26
CA ALA A 111 -8.92 3.77 15.53
C ALA A 111 -7.70 2.87 15.29
N ALA A 112 -7.75 2.03 14.25
CA ALA A 112 -6.62 1.17 13.92
C ALA A 112 -5.41 2.00 13.47
N ILE A 113 -5.64 3.04 12.70
CA ILE A 113 -4.57 3.95 12.28
C ILE A 113 -3.96 4.64 13.49
N ASP A 114 -4.82 5.15 14.38
CA ASP A 114 -4.35 5.85 15.57
C ASP A 114 -3.57 4.93 16.51
N ALA A 115 -3.89 3.63 16.50
CA ALA A 115 -3.20 2.64 17.33
C ALA A 115 -1.97 2.05 16.62
N ASP A 116 -1.62 2.56 15.46
CA ASP A 116 -0.48 2.09 14.66
C ASP A 116 -0.61 0.62 14.25
N GLU A 117 -1.83 0.14 14.14
CA GLU A 117 -2.05 -1.23 13.66
C GLU A 117 -1.94 -1.29 12.14
N LEU A 118 -2.21 -0.17 11.49
CA LEU A 118 -1.91 0.00 10.08
C LEU A 118 -1.65 1.48 9.83
N ARG A 119 -1.12 1.80 8.66
CA ARG A 119 -0.71 3.16 8.36
C ARG A 119 -1.42 3.62 7.10
N GLU A 120 -1.77 4.89 7.06
CA GLU A 120 -2.36 5.48 5.87
C GLU A 120 -1.33 6.34 5.16
N ILE A 121 -1.23 6.19 3.83
CA ILE A 121 -0.38 7.04 3.02
C ILE A 121 -1.20 8.24 2.59
N VAL A 122 -0.72 9.43 2.97
CA VAL A 122 -1.36 10.67 2.59
C VAL A 122 -0.64 11.23 1.37
N GLU A 123 -1.42 11.57 0.35
CA GLU A 123 -0.84 12.04 -0.89
C GLU A 123 -0.33 13.44 -0.76
N ARG A 124 0.98 13.56 -0.81
CA ARG A 124 1.59 14.85 -0.61
C ARG A 124 1.29 15.89 -1.66
N GLY A 125 1.11 15.44 -2.89
CA GLY A 125 0.81 16.38 -3.94
C GLY A 125 -0.44 17.19 -3.68
N ALA A 126 -1.52 16.51 -3.32
CA ALA A 126 -2.77 17.18 -3.04
C ALA A 126 -2.66 18.02 -1.78
N ASP A 127 -1.97 17.50 -0.78
CA ASP A 127 -1.79 18.25 0.47
C ASP A 127 -0.93 19.47 0.25
N ALA A 128 0.14 19.31 -0.50
CA ALA A 128 1.03 20.45 -0.76
C ALA A 128 0.29 21.57 -1.44
N ASN A 129 -0.61 21.26 -2.34
CA ASN A 129 -1.38 22.27 -3.01
C ASN A 129 -2.29 23.03 -2.08
N ARG A 130 -2.78 22.35 -1.06
CA ARG A 130 -3.64 23.00 -0.09
C ARG A 130 -2.88 23.76 0.94
N GLN A 131 -1.70 23.22 1.27
CA GLN A 131 -1.02 23.83 2.29
C GLN A 131 -0.03 24.67 1.82
N ALA A 132 0.41 24.45 0.65
CA ALA A 132 1.42 25.30 0.15
C ALA A 132 0.95 26.62 0.36
N GLU A 133 0.05 26.36 0.75
CA GLU A 133 -0.45 27.30 1.16
C GLU A 133 -0.34 27.31 2.54
N GLU A 134 0.09 26.46 3.25
CA GLU A 134 0.22 26.49 4.56
C GLU A 134 1.43 26.09 5.01
N GLY A 135 2.08 25.88 4.86
CA GLY A 135 3.09 25.72 5.25
C GLY A 135 3.76 25.02 5.59
N GLN A 136 3.79 24.93 5.96
CA GLN A 136 4.19 24.60 6.23
C GLN A 136 4.24 23.97 6.64
N HIS A 137 4.37 23.66 7.16
CA HIS A 137 4.32 23.42 7.75
C HIS A 137 4.70 22.84 7.85
N GLY A 138 4.82 22.26 7.93
CA GLY A 138 5.11 22.14 8.14
C GLY A 138 5.51 21.58 8.19
N GLY A 139 5.74 21.16 8.36
CA GLY A 139 6.06 21.17 8.53
C GLY A 139 6.39 20.60 8.63
N LEU A 140 6.75 20.29 8.73
CA LEU A 140 6.98 20.22 8.94
C LEU A 140 7.41 19.75 8.95
N GLN A 141 7.68 19.43 8.82
CA GLN A 141 7.93 19.40 8.97
C GLN A 141 8.40 18.89 8.92
N ASP A 142 8.58 18.64 9.04
CA ASP A 142 8.81 18.60 9.14
C ASP A 142 9.19 18.14 9.03
N GLU A 143 9.42 17.80 8.93
CA GLU A 143 9.53 17.89 8.93
C GLU A 143 9.73 17.62 8.80
N ASP A 144 9.72 17.42 9.01
CA ASP A 144 9.65 17.66 9.05
C ASP A 144 9.69 17.66 9.01
#